data_5a61f90dfac502832c8a6e9583d3f9de
#
_entry.id   5a61f90dfac502832c8a6e9583d3f9de
#
_cell.length_a   1.000
_cell.length_b   1.000
_cell.length_c   1.000
_cell.angle_alpha   90.00
_cell.angle_beta   90.00
_cell.angle_gamma   90.00
#
_symmetry.space_group_name_H-M   'P 1'
#
loop_
_entity.id
_entity.type
_entity.pdbx_description
1 polymer ?
#
loop_
_entity_poly.entity_id
_entity_poly.type
_entity_poly.pdbx_seq_one_letter_code
_entity_poly.pdbx_strand_id
1 'polypeptide(L)'
;VGLLINKLLTGTSPLSFISSIAGNIDLSILTDKLLILIPTTLILMLLSFFAYSVLSGILASMTVNIEDFNQLQSPVMLISVVGYYLSITASMFSGSTLIHVLSYIPFLSAFLTPTLYIIGEISVFEIFISIIIMVLFIYILLKKGLKVYKNGILNYSTDKVWNRVFKSMKN
;
A
#
# COMPACT_ATOMS: atom_id res chain seq x y z
N VAL A 1 -6.42 10.15 -27.22
CA VAL A 1 -5.82 11.34 -27.87
C VAL A 1 -4.39 11.04 -28.28
N GLY A 2 -3.48 10.51 -27.42
CA GLY A 2 -2.09 10.20 -27.77
C GLY A 2 -1.93 9.19 -28.90
N LEU A 3 -2.76 8.14 -28.96
CA LEU A 3 -2.72 7.13 -30.02
C LEU A 3 -3.15 7.67 -31.40
N LEU A 4 -4.09 8.61 -31.42
CA LEU A 4 -4.52 9.29 -32.67
C LEU A 4 -3.46 10.26 -33.19
N ILE A 5 -2.80 10.97 -32.29
CA ILE A 5 -1.69 11.87 -32.64
C ILE A 5 -0.50 11.08 -33.20
N ASN A 6 -0.18 9.93 -32.60
CA ASN A 6 0.90 9.05 -33.09
C ASN A 6 0.59 8.49 -34.49
N LYS A 7 -0.66 8.11 -34.76
CA LYS A 7 -1.10 7.66 -36.10
C LYS A 7 -0.97 8.76 -37.16
N LEU A 8 -1.25 10.01 -36.79
CA LEU A 8 -1.13 11.18 -37.68
C LEU A 8 0.31 11.55 -37.99
N LEU A 9 1.23 11.36 -37.03
CA LEU A 9 2.63 11.77 -37.16
C LEU A 9 3.54 10.70 -37.78
N THR A 10 3.27 9.42 -37.52
CA THR A 10 4.18 8.31 -37.90
C THR A 10 3.62 7.39 -38.99
N GLY A 11 2.35 7.51 -39.36
CA GLY A 11 1.69 6.63 -40.33
C GLY A 11 1.61 5.16 -39.91
N THR A 12 2.08 4.83 -38.69
CA THR A 12 2.08 3.44 -38.17
C THR A 12 0.77 3.14 -37.46
N SER A 13 0.23 1.93 -37.69
CA SER A 13 -0.97 1.51 -36.99
C SER A 13 -0.65 1.26 -35.49
N PRO A 14 -1.61 1.51 -34.58
CA PRO A 14 -1.42 1.22 -33.16
C PRO A 14 -1.03 -0.24 -32.88
N LEU A 15 -1.46 -1.14 -33.76
CA LEU A 15 -1.12 -2.56 -33.71
C LEU A 15 0.37 -2.84 -33.99
N SER A 16 0.99 -2.10 -34.94
CA SER A 16 2.42 -2.26 -35.25
C SER A 16 3.30 -1.69 -34.13
N PHE A 17 2.86 -0.65 -33.43
CA PHE A 17 3.53 -0.15 -32.23
C PHE A 17 3.46 -1.17 -31.07
N ILE A 18 2.28 -1.74 -30.84
CA ILE A 18 2.10 -2.79 -29.83
C ILE A 18 2.93 -4.03 -30.17
N SER A 19 2.95 -4.45 -31.43
CA SER A 19 3.75 -5.61 -31.87
C SER A 19 5.26 -5.36 -31.78
N SER A 20 5.73 -4.15 -32.01
CA SER A 20 7.15 -3.80 -31.85
C SER A 20 7.59 -3.79 -30.39
N ILE A 21 6.73 -3.36 -29.49
CA ILE A 21 6.97 -3.44 -28.04
C ILE A 21 6.94 -4.90 -27.59
N ALA A 22 5.94 -5.67 -28.00
CA ALA A 22 5.79 -7.07 -27.64
C ALA A 22 6.92 -7.96 -28.20
N GLY A 23 7.46 -7.63 -29.38
CA GLY A 23 8.56 -8.38 -29.98
C GLY A 23 9.93 -8.15 -29.32
N ASN A 24 10.10 -7.04 -28.58
CA ASN A 24 11.33 -6.72 -27.85
C ASN A 24 11.28 -7.11 -26.38
N ILE A 25 10.13 -7.53 -25.86
CA ILE A 25 9.96 -8.01 -24.49
C ILE A 25 10.04 -9.54 -24.55
N ASP A 26 11.00 -10.11 -23.82
CA ASP A 26 11.09 -11.55 -23.65
C ASP A 26 9.89 -12.04 -22.83
N LEU A 27 8.84 -12.44 -23.55
CA LEU A 27 7.52 -12.81 -22.99
C LEU A 27 7.65 -13.95 -21.97
N SER A 28 8.70 -14.79 -22.06
CA SER A 28 8.90 -15.89 -21.11
C SER A 28 9.29 -15.36 -19.73
N ILE A 29 10.23 -14.43 -19.66
CA ILE A 29 10.67 -13.79 -18.40
C ILE A 29 9.53 -12.98 -17.78
N LEU A 30 8.73 -12.32 -18.63
CA LEU A 30 7.57 -11.57 -18.17
C LEU A 30 6.49 -12.48 -17.60
N THR A 31 6.24 -13.63 -18.22
CA THR A 31 5.23 -14.61 -17.77
C THR A 31 5.59 -15.20 -16.41
N ASP A 32 6.86 -15.56 -16.21
CA ASP A 32 7.32 -16.14 -14.94
C ASP A 32 7.24 -15.13 -13.78
N LYS A 33 7.64 -13.88 -14.04
CA LYS A 33 7.49 -12.80 -13.05
C LYS A 33 6.02 -12.51 -12.75
N LEU A 34 5.15 -12.45 -13.76
CA LEU A 34 3.72 -12.18 -13.57
C LEU A 34 3.01 -13.28 -12.80
N LEU A 35 3.40 -14.53 -12.99
CA LEU A 35 2.80 -15.68 -12.32
C LEU A 35 3.00 -15.62 -10.79
N ILE A 36 4.12 -15.07 -10.32
CA ILE A 36 4.39 -14.83 -8.90
C ILE A 36 3.81 -13.49 -8.47
N LEU A 37 3.94 -12.45 -9.30
CA LEU A 37 3.55 -11.09 -8.99
C LEU A 37 2.04 -10.96 -8.73
N ILE A 38 1.20 -11.54 -9.60
CA ILE A 38 -0.26 -11.39 -9.51
C ILE A 38 -0.79 -11.93 -8.17
N PRO A 39 -0.54 -13.20 -7.77
CA PRO A 39 -1.06 -13.72 -6.51
C PRO A 39 -0.47 -13.00 -5.30
N THR A 40 0.82 -12.66 -5.31
CA THR A 40 1.46 -11.96 -4.18
C THR A 40 0.94 -10.54 -4.01
N THR A 41 0.72 -9.82 -5.11
CA THR A 41 0.11 -8.48 -5.09
C THR A 41 -1.33 -8.54 -4.57
N LEU A 42 -2.13 -9.51 -5.02
CA LEU A 42 -3.49 -9.70 -4.51
C LEU A 42 -3.50 -9.99 -3.01
N ILE A 43 -2.61 -10.85 -2.51
CA ILE A 43 -2.47 -11.15 -1.09
C ILE A 43 -2.11 -9.88 -0.30
N LEU A 44 -1.09 -9.14 -0.73
CA LEU A 44 -0.68 -7.88 -0.08
C LEU A 44 -1.78 -6.84 -0.11
N MET A 45 -2.52 -6.73 -1.22
CA MET A 45 -3.66 -5.81 -1.36
C MET A 45 -4.79 -6.17 -0.38
N LEU A 46 -5.16 -7.44 -0.29
CA LEU A 46 -6.19 -7.92 0.64
C LEU A 46 -5.77 -7.71 2.10
N LEU A 47 -4.53 -8.02 2.45
CA LEU A 47 -3.99 -7.80 3.80
C LEU A 47 -3.96 -6.31 4.15
N SER A 48 -3.54 -5.46 3.23
CA SER A 48 -3.56 -4.00 3.43
C SER A 48 -4.97 -3.49 3.61
N PHE A 49 -5.91 -3.91 2.76
CA PHE A 49 -7.31 -3.53 2.88
C PHE A 49 -7.89 -3.92 4.25
N PHE A 50 -7.57 -5.13 4.72
CA PHE A 50 -7.98 -5.59 6.03
C PHE A 50 -7.33 -4.76 7.16
N ALA A 51 -6.03 -4.46 7.06
CA ALA A 51 -5.33 -3.61 8.02
C ALA A 51 -5.94 -2.20 8.11
N TYR A 52 -6.24 -1.59 6.96
CA TYR A 52 -6.92 -0.29 6.88
C TYR A 52 -8.32 -0.34 7.51
N SER A 53 -9.10 -1.38 7.23
CA SER A 53 -10.44 -1.56 7.78
C SER A 53 -10.42 -1.64 9.31
N VAL A 54 -9.51 -2.46 9.85
CA VAL A 54 -9.34 -2.60 11.32
C VAL A 54 -8.90 -1.27 11.93
N LEU A 55 -7.92 -0.60 11.34
CA LEU A 55 -7.43 0.69 11.83
C LEU A 55 -8.52 1.75 11.79
N SER A 56 -9.27 1.86 10.69
CA SER A 56 -10.39 2.80 10.56
C SER A 56 -11.49 2.54 11.58
N GLY A 57 -11.80 1.27 11.87
CA GLY A 57 -12.75 0.90 12.90
C GLY A 57 -12.30 1.33 14.31
N ILE A 58 -11.01 1.15 14.62
CA ILE A 58 -10.42 1.61 15.89
C ILE A 58 -10.50 3.14 15.99
N LEU A 59 -10.11 3.87 14.94
CA LEU A 59 -10.18 5.32 14.90
C LEU A 59 -11.62 5.82 15.03
N ALA A 60 -12.57 5.22 14.33
CA ALA A 60 -13.98 5.56 14.40
C ALA A 60 -14.55 5.40 15.82
N SER A 61 -14.10 4.39 16.58
CA SER A 61 -14.54 4.19 17.96
C SER A 61 -14.15 5.33 18.92
N MET A 62 -13.17 6.14 18.54
CA MET A 62 -12.67 7.26 19.34
C MET A 62 -13.27 8.60 18.94
N THR A 63 -14.09 8.63 17.89
CA THR A 63 -14.65 9.86 17.32
C THR A 63 -16.10 10.04 17.71
N VAL A 64 -16.53 11.28 17.86
CA VAL A 64 -17.93 11.65 18.11
C VAL A 64 -18.56 12.22 16.84
N ASN A 65 -17.76 12.92 16.03
CA ASN A 65 -18.18 13.59 14.81
C ASN A 65 -17.37 13.12 13.62
N ILE A 66 -17.91 13.31 12.41
CA ILE A 66 -17.23 13.00 11.13
C ILE A 66 -15.95 13.82 10.99
N GLU A 67 -15.91 15.05 11.47
CA GLU A 67 -14.71 15.91 11.43
C GLU A 67 -13.56 15.32 12.25
N ASP A 68 -13.87 14.81 13.43
CA ASP A 68 -12.91 14.12 14.30
C ASP A 68 -12.32 12.89 13.60
N PHE A 69 -13.18 12.10 12.94
CA PHE A 69 -12.76 10.92 12.19
C PHE A 69 -11.81 11.30 11.06
N ASN A 70 -12.16 12.32 10.27
CA ASN A 70 -11.32 12.79 9.17
C ASN A 70 -9.94 13.28 9.64
N GLN A 71 -9.88 13.96 10.80
CA GLN A 71 -8.61 14.38 11.39
C GLN A 71 -7.72 13.19 11.77
N LEU A 72 -8.29 12.12 12.34
CA LEU A 72 -7.55 10.92 12.71
C LEU A 72 -7.17 10.06 11.51
N GLN A 73 -7.99 10.06 10.46
CA GLN A 73 -7.76 9.31 9.23
C GLN A 73 -6.69 9.96 8.31
N SER A 74 -6.55 11.28 8.36
CA SER A 74 -5.64 12.04 7.50
C SER A 74 -4.19 11.53 7.50
N PRO A 75 -3.54 11.25 8.64
CA PRO A 75 -2.17 10.73 8.66
C PRO A 75 -2.05 9.36 7.96
N VAL A 76 -3.07 8.52 8.09
CA VAL A 76 -3.09 7.18 7.46
C VAL A 76 -3.21 7.32 5.94
N MET A 77 -4.05 8.25 5.48
CA MET A 77 -4.19 8.57 4.06
C MET A 77 -2.89 9.13 3.48
N LEU A 78 -2.20 10.01 4.22
CA LEU A 78 -0.90 10.55 3.80
C LEU A 78 0.14 9.46 3.60
N ILE A 79 0.21 8.46 4.49
CA ILE A 79 1.13 7.32 4.35
C ILE A 79 0.84 6.57 3.04
N SER A 80 -0.43 6.35 2.69
CA SER A 80 -0.80 5.68 1.44
C SER A 80 -0.41 6.47 0.21
N VAL A 81 -0.62 7.79 0.23
CA VAL A 81 -0.24 8.70 -0.85
C VAL A 81 1.28 8.70 -1.04
N VAL A 82 2.04 8.76 0.06
CA VAL A 82 3.51 8.67 0.02
C VAL A 82 3.95 7.33 -0.55
N GLY A 83 3.35 6.21 -0.14
CA GLY A 83 3.63 4.88 -0.67
C GLY A 83 3.39 4.79 -2.18
N TYR A 84 2.31 5.36 -2.66
CA TYR A 84 1.98 5.43 -4.08
C TYR A 84 3.03 6.21 -4.88
N TYR A 85 3.41 7.41 -4.44
CA TYR A 85 4.42 8.21 -5.12
C TYR A 85 5.81 7.57 -5.08
N LEU A 86 6.20 6.98 -3.95
CA LEU A 86 7.45 6.23 -3.84
C LEU A 86 7.48 5.03 -4.79
N SER A 87 6.34 4.35 -4.97
CA SER A 87 6.23 3.23 -5.91
C SER A 87 6.45 3.68 -7.36
N ILE A 88 5.86 4.81 -7.78
CA ILE A 88 6.06 5.35 -9.12
C ILE A 88 7.53 5.74 -9.35
N THR A 89 8.17 6.33 -8.35
CA THR A 89 9.54 6.82 -8.46
C THR A 89 10.61 5.79 -8.08
N ALA A 90 10.21 4.59 -7.65
CA ALA A 90 11.14 3.55 -7.17
C ALA A 90 12.23 3.19 -8.20
N SER A 91 11.89 3.18 -9.49
CA SER A 91 12.86 2.91 -10.56
C SER A 91 13.93 4.00 -10.71
N MET A 92 13.66 5.22 -10.25
CA MET A 92 14.63 6.32 -10.27
C MET A 92 15.64 6.24 -9.12
N PHE A 93 15.28 5.51 -8.06
CA PHE A 93 16.07 5.31 -6.85
C PHE A 93 16.52 3.85 -6.70
N SER A 94 16.75 3.17 -7.83
CA SER A 94 17.18 1.77 -7.83
C SER A 94 18.45 1.60 -7.00
N GLY A 95 18.51 0.51 -6.22
CA GLY A 95 19.58 0.25 -5.25
C GLY A 95 19.51 1.06 -3.96
N SER A 96 18.47 1.87 -3.75
CA SER A 96 18.33 2.64 -2.50
C SER A 96 17.92 1.76 -1.33
N THR A 97 18.79 1.62 -0.35
CA THR A 97 18.52 0.90 0.91
C THR A 97 17.29 1.46 1.63
N LEU A 98 17.03 2.76 1.51
CA LEU A 98 15.87 3.40 2.13
C LEU A 98 14.56 2.85 1.54
N ILE A 99 14.44 2.76 0.22
CA ILE A 99 13.24 2.23 -0.45
C ILE A 99 13.03 0.75 -0.12
N HIS A 100 14.11 -0.02 -0.05
CA HIS A 100 14.08 -1.40 0.41
C HIS A 100 13.50 -1.53 1.83
N VAL A 101 13.98 -0.73 2.77
CA VAL A 101 13.46 -0.74 4.16
C VAL A 101 12.00 -0.31 4.21
N LEU A 102 11.61 0.71 3.44
CA LEU A 102 10.23 1.19 3.37
C LEU A 102 9.28 0.14 2.80
N SER A 103 9.75 -0.77 1.93
CA SER A 103 8.91 -1.84 1.37
C SER A 103 8.46 -2.88 2.41
N TYR A 104 9.09 -2.94 3.57
CA TYR A 104 8.67 -3.80 4.68
C TYR A 104 7.70 -3.12 5.64
N ILE A 105 7.51 -1.79 5.54
CA ILE A 105 6.58 -1.09 6.40
C ILE A 105 5.14 -1.41 5.97
N PRO A 106 4.28 -1.89 6.89
CA PRO A 106 2.87 -2.08 6.61
C PRO A 106 2.23 -0.81 6.02
N PHE A 107 1.28 -0.96 5.14
CA PHE A 107 0.69 0.06 4.28
C PHE A 107 1.56 0.50 3.09
N LEU A 108 2.86 0.71 3.25
CA LEU A 108 3.77 1.02 2.15
C LEU A 108 4.11 -0.24 1.33
N SER A 109 4.21 -1.38 1.99
CA SER A 109 4.56 -2.66 1.37
C SER A 109 3.62 -3.08 0.24
N ALA A 110 2.33 -2.76 0.35
CA ALA A 110 1.36 -3.08 -0.71
C ALA A 110 1.64 -2.38 -2.04
N PHE A 111 2.29 -1.23 -2.00
CA PHE A 111 2.67 -0.46 -3.17
C PHE A 111 4.10 -0.76 -3.62
N LEU A 112 5.05 -0.71 -2.67
CA LEU A 112 6.48 -0.82 -2.96
C LEU A 112 6.93 -2.23 -3.30
N THR A 113 6.47 -3.24 -2.56
CA THR A 113 6.93 -4.62 -2.76
C THR A 113 6.66 -5.14 -4.17
N PRO A 114 5.44 -5.02 -4.74
CA PRO A 114 5.19 -5.44 -6.13
C PRO A 114 6.04 -4.68 -7.14
N THR A 115 6.22 -3.37 -6.93
CA THR A 115 6.99 -2.52 -7.83
C THR A 115 8.46 -2.89 -7.82
N LEU A 116 9.06 -3.07 -6.64
CA LEU A 116 10.46 -3.45 -6.49
C LEU A 116 10.74 -4.85 -7.08
N TYR A 117 9.77 -5.76 -6.99
CA TYR A 117 9.89 -7.08 -7.60
C TYR A 117 9.89 -7.01 -9.13
N ILE A 118 9.04 -6.17 -9.75
CA ILE A 118 9.00 -5.99 -11.21
C ILE A 118 10.34 -5.45 -11.72
N ILE A 119 10.89 -4.43 -11.07
CA ILE A 119 12.17 -3.83 -11.46
C ILE A 119 13.39 -4.69 -11.11
N GLY A 120 13.19 -5.80 -10.36
CA GLY A 120 14.23 -6.75 -10.04
C GLY A 120 15.09 -6.40 -8.84
N GLU A 121 14.66 -5.46 -8.01
CA GLU A 121 15.36 -4.98 -6.81
C GLU A 121 15.17 -5.91 -5.60
N ILE A 122 14.10 -6.70 -5.58
CA ILE A 122 13.82 -7.66 -4.51
C ILE A 122 13.55 -9.05 -5.05
N SER A 123 13.87 -10.04 -4.24
CA SER A 123 13.63 -11.46 -4.51
C SER A 123 12.25 -11.91 -4.03
N VAL A 124 11.82 -13.09 -4.50
CA VAL A 124 10.57 -13.74 -4.03
C VAL A 124 10.60 -13.95 -2.51
N PHE A 125 11.76 -14.25 -1.94
CA PHE A 125 11.93 -14.44 -0.50
C PHE A 125 11.59 -13.17 0.29
N GLU A 126 11.98 -12.01 -0.22
CA GLU A 126 11.69 -10.70 0.41
C GLU A 126 10.19 -10.36 0.36
N ILE A 127 9.49 -10.79 -0.70
CA ILE A 127 8.02 -10.67 -0.76
C ILE A 127 7.38 -11.47 0.38
N PHE A 128 7.82 -12.71 0.63
CA PHE A 128 7.32 -13.51 1.75
C PHE A 128 7.58 -12.85 3.10
N ILE A 129 8.74 -12.24 3.28
CA ILE A 129 9.05 -11.46 4.50
C ILE A 129 8.06 -10.30 4.66
N SER A 130 7.78 -9.54 3.60
CA SER A 130 6.81 -8.44 3.62
C SER A 130 5.41 -8.93 4.01
N ILE A 131 4.97 -10.06 3.48
CA ILE A 131 3.68 -10.67 3.84
C ILE A 131 3.65 -11.06 5.31
N ILE A 132 4.70 -11.70 5.83
CA ILE A 132 4.80 -12.10 7.23
C ILE A 132 4.75 -10.88 8.15
N ILE A 133 5.50 -9.83 7.82
CA ILE A 133 5.50 -8.57 8.59
C ILE A 133 4.11 -7.95 8.60
N MET A 134 3.40 -7.95 7.45
CA MET A 134 2.05 -7.43 7.34
C MET A 134 1.06 -8.22 8.21
N VAL A 135 1.12 -9.56 8.19
CA VAL A 135 0.29 -10.42 9.03
C VAL A 135 0.57 -10.18 10.51
N LEU A 136 1.84 -10.09 10.89
CA LEU A 136 2.24 -9.78 12.27
C LEU A 136 1.72 -8.41 12.71
N PHE A 137 1.81 -7.41 11.84
CA PHE A 137 1.26 -6.08 12.09
C PHE A 137 -0.24 -6.12 12.33
N ILE A 138 -1.00 -6.82 11.49
CA ILE A 138 -2.45 -7.00 11.64
C ILE A 138 -2.77 -7.68 12.97
N TYR A 139 -2.02 -8.71 13.36
CA TYR A 139 -2.20 -9.38 14.64
C TYR A 139 -2.01 -8.43 15.83
N ILE A 140 -0.94 -7.61 15.79
CA ILE A 140 -0.66 -6.60 16.82
C ILE A 140 -1.77 -5.54 16.84
N LEU A 141 -2.21 -5.10 15.66
CA LEU A 141 -3.27 -4.11 15.50
C LEU A 141 -4.58 -4.62 16.11
N LEU A 142 -4.97 -5.86 15.83
CA LEU A 142 -6.15 -6.48 16.42
C LEU A 142 -6.02 -6.61 17.94
N LYS A 143 -4.92 -7.15 18.43
CA LYS A 143 -4.72 -7.41 19.87
C LYS A 143 -4.73 -6.11 20.69
N LYS A 144 -3.99 -5.10 20.25
CA LYS A 144 -3.94 -3.79 20.92
C LYS A 144 -5.15 -2.92 20.58
N GLY A 145 -5.57 -2.93 19.33
CA GLY A 145 -6.66 -2.13 18.83
C GLY A 145 -8.02 -2.47 19.43
N LEU A 146 -8.30 -3.76 19.69
CA LEU A 146 -9.54 -4.16 20.36
C LEU A 146 -9.66 -3.59 21.77
N LYS A 147 -8.54 -3.46 22.49
CA LYS A 147 -8.53 -2.81 23.82
C LYS A 147 -8.88 -1.32 23.67
N VAL A 148 -8.25 -0.65 22.73
CA VAL A 148 -8.50 0.77 22.43
C VAL A 148 -9.94 0.98 21.96
N TYR A 149 -10.44 0.11 21.09
CA TYR A 149 -11.81 0.12 20.59
C TYR A 149 -12.83 0.05 21.72
N LYS A 150 -12.68 -0.88 22.67
CA LYS A 150 -13.55 -1.02 23.83
C LYS A 150 -13.55 0.25 24.70
N ASN A 151 -12.38 0.82 24.96
CA ASN A 151 -12.24 2.03 25.74
C ASN A 151 -12.81 3.26 25.00
N GLY A 152 -12.68 3.31 23.67
CA GLY A 152 -13.20 4.38 22.83
C GLY A 152 -14.72 4.48 22.87
N ILE A 153 -15.41 3.35 22.71
CA ILE A 153 -16.89 3.30 22.75
C ILE A 153 -17.45 3.72 24.11
N LEU A 154 -16.75 3.44 25.20
CA LEU A 154 -17.22 3.74 26.55
C LEU A 154 -16.92 5.18 27.00
N ASN A 155 -16.07 5.90 26.28
CA ASN A 155 -15.57 7.21 26.72
C ASN A 155 -16.09 8.36 25.83
N TYR A 156 -17.36 8.71 25.99
CA TYR A 156 -17.99 9.88 25.35
C TYR A 156 -17.56 11.19 26.01
N SER A 157 -16.26 11.47 26.11
CA SER A 157 -15.80 12.74 26.64
C SER A 157 -15.73 13.81 25.55
N THR A 158 -16.04 15.05 25.93
CA THR A 158 -15.95 16.24 25.06
C THR A 158 -14.52 16.75 24.87
N ASP A 159 -13.50 16.01 25.32
CA ASP A 159 -12.09 16.37 25.17
C ASP A 159 -11.64 16.37 23.72
N LYS A 160 -10.58 17.14 23.43
CA LYS A 160 -9.96 17.16 22.09
C LYS A 160 -9.59 15.75 21.65
N VAL A 161 -9.82 15.44 20.36
CA VAL A 161 -9.66 14.10 19.75
C VAL A 161 -8.35 13.43 20.11
N TRP A 162 -7.25 14.15 19.99
CA TRP A 162 -5.91 13.63 20.31
C TRP A 162 -5.71 13.27 21.77
N ASN A 163 -6.31 14.01 22.68
CA ASN A 163 -6.27 13.70 24.12
C ASN A 163 -7.02 12.40 24.43
N ARG A 164 -8.15 12.16 23.75
CA ARG A 164 -8.91 10.90 23.86
C ARG A 164 -8.09 9.71 23.38
N VAL A 165 -7.39 9.83 22.23
CA VAL A 165 -6.51 8.81 21.70
C VAL A 165 -5.41 8.45 22.71
N PHE A 166 -4.68 9.42 23.22
CA PHE A 166 -3.61 9.17 24.19
C PHE A 166 -4.12 8.57 25.49
N LYS A 167 -5.28 9.00 25.98
CA LYS A 167 -5.89 8.49 27.22
C LYS A 167 -6.36 7.04 27.04
N SER A 168 -6.94 6.68 25.88
CA SER A 168 -7.41 5.32 25.60
C SER A 168 -6.27 4.31 25.39
N MET A 169 -5.08 4.78 24.95
CA MET A 169 -3.90 3.93 24.82
C MET A 169 -3.19 3.66 26.16
N LYS A 170 -3.36 4.55 27.14
CA LYS A 170 -2.68 4.45 28.45
C LYS A 170 -3.40 3.52 29.45
N ASN A 171 -4.70 3.33 29.29
CA ASN A 171 -5.54 2.44 30.11
C ASN A 171 -5.68 1.07 29.46
#